data_3231b100e47090c7e4195a1fd5466880
#
_entry.id   3231b100e47090c7e4195a1fd5466880
#
_cell.length_a   1.000
_cell.length_b   1.000
_cell.length_c   1.000
_cell.angle_alpha   90.00
_cell.angle_beta   90.00
_cell.angle_gamma   90.00
#
_symmetry.space_group_name_H-M   'P 1'
#
loop_
_entity.id
_entity.type
_entity.pdbx_description
1 polymer ?
#
loop_
_entity_poly.entity_id
_entity_poly.type
_entity_poly.pdbx_seq_one_letter_code
_entity_poly.pdbx_strand_id
1 'polypeptide(L)'
;YPLRRQRQMCIRDSSPTAALKTDFNGSSLHTGKTLITAKDINFGYHYAPNDSDSQSDNEPSENNLPEQLLWQTPVSFQLKSGDRLHIEGTNGSGKTTLLKIITGQLQPQTGTLTRADFSYVYLNQEYSIIDDRNSVLEQVYAFNNRNLPEHEIKIILNRYLFPASEWDKSCRKLSGGEKMRLAFCCLMISNNTPDMFILDEPTNNLDIQSIDIITATIRNYTGTVIAISHDNYFIREIGIEQRIVLS
;
A
#
# COMPACT_ATOMS: atom_id res chain seq x y z
N TYR A 1 2.11 -23.97 19.11
CA TYR A 1 3.46 -23.48 18.78
C TYR A 1 4.22 -24.32 17.72
N PRO A 2 3.60 -25.10 16.82
CA PRO A 2 4.32 -25.86 15.78
C PRO A 2 4.70 -25.02 14.55
N LEU A 3 4.01 -23.93 14.25
CA LEU A 3 4.21 -23.13 13.03
C LEU A 3 5.56 -22.40 12.96
N ARG A 4 6.17 -22.07 14.10
CA ARG A 4 7.48 -21.39 14.14
C ARG A 4 8.66 -22.31 13.75
N ARG A 5 8.56 -23.63 14.04
CA ARG A 5 9.57 -24.61 13.64
C ARG A 5 9.46 -24.98 12.16
N GLN A 6 8.25 -25.01 11.59
CA GLN A 6 8.07 -25.25 10.16
C GLN A 6 8.61 -24.09 9.32
N ARG A 7 8.45 -22.82 9.74
CA ARG A 7 9.06 -21.67 9.03
C ARG A 7 10.59 -21.76 8.97
N GLN A 8 11.25 -22.23 10.03
CA GLN A 8 12.71 -22.41 10.02
C GLN A 8 13.20 -23.58 9.18
N MET A 9 12.39 -24.64 9.00
CA MET A 9 12.76 -25.80 8.18
C MET A 9 12.59 -25.53 6.68
N CYS A 10 11.55 -24.79 6.26
CA CYS A 10 11.34 -24.47 4.84
C CYS A 10 12.39 -23.49 4.28
N ILE A 11 13.04 -22.68 5.12
CA ILE A 11 14.09 -21.73 4.68
C ILE A 11 15.43 -22.45 4.39
N ARG A 12 15.65 -23.69 4.91
CA ARG A 12 16.90 -24.41 4.72
C ARG A 12 16.99 -25.28 3.47
N ASP A 13 15.86 -25.66 2.87
CA ASP A 13 15.81 -26.59 1.74
C ASP A 13 15.39 -25.97 0.40
N SER A 14 15.03 -24.68 0.37
CA SER A 14 14.83 -23.98 -0.88
C SER A 14 16.19 -23.48 -1.39
N SER A 15 16.61 -23.98 -2.55
CA SER A 15 17.69 -23.38 -3.35
C SER A 15 17.57 -21.87 -3.33
N PRO A 16 18.70 -21.11 -3.24
CA PRO A 16 18.62 -19.66 -3.21
C PRO A 16 17.83 -19.20 -4.43
N THR A 17 16.63 -18.71 -4.21
CA THR A 17 15.84 -18.06 -5.23
C THR A 17 16.75 -17.01 -5.82
N ALA A 18 17.15 -17.16 -7.09
CA ALA A 18 18.04 -16.25 -7.78
C ALA A 18 17.53 -14.83 -7.46
N ALA A 19 18.39 -14.01 -6.84
CA ALA A 19 18.01 -12.72 -6.30
C ALA A 19 17.15 -12.01 -7.34
N LEU A 20 15.89 -11.78 -7.00
CA LEU A 20 14.96 -11.05 -7.83
C LEU A 20 15.59 -9.68 -8.05
N LYS A 21 16.30 -9.50 -9.17
CA LYS A 21 16.64 -8.16 -9.64
C LYS A 21 15.32 -7.54 -10.09
N THR A 22 14.61 -6.96 -9.14
CA THR A 22 13.45 -6.14 -9.40
C THR A 22 14.00 -4.76 -9.74
N ASP A 23 14.24 -4.52 -11.02
CA ASP A 23 14.63 -3.20 -11.52
C ASP A 23 13.36 -2.32 -11.59
N PHE A 24 12.82 -1.95 -10.42
CA PHE A 24 12.05 -0.73 -10.36
C PHE A 24 13.06 0.41 -10.61
N ASN A 25 13.00 1.02 -11.76
CA ASN A 25 13.66 2.30 -11.97
C ASN A 25 13.13 3.24 -10.88
N GLY A 26 14.03 3.77 -10.05
CA GLY A 26 13.65 4.52 -8.86
C GLY A 26 12.68 5.67 -9.14
N SER A 27 12.04 6.16 -8.08
CA SER A 27 11.24 7.38 -8.10
C SER A 27 11.94 8.48 -8.89
N SER A 28 11.19 9.26 -9.68
CA SER A 28 11.71 10.42 -10.40
C SER A 28 12.17 11.54 -9.47
N LEU A 29 11.82 11.46 -8.18
CA LEU A 29 12.13 12.46 -7.17
C LEU A 29 13.51 12.22 -6.55
N HIS A 30 14.25 13.31 -6.31
CA HIS A 30 15.50 13.24 -5.57
C HIS A 30 15.27 12.67 -4.17
N THR A 31 16.10 11.70 -3.77
CA THR A 31 16.11 11.15 -2.42
C THR A 31 16.28 12.27 -1.39
N GLY A 32 15.45 12.24 -0.34
CA GLY A 32 15.46 13.24 0.72
C GLY A 32 14.61 14.50 0.46
N LYS A 33 13.95 14.64 -0.71
CA LYS A 33 12.94 15.69 -0.92
C LYS A 33 11.79 15.48 0.05
N THR A 34 11.42 16.51 0.80
CA THR A 34 10.23 16.44 1.69
C THR A 34 8.96 16.30 0.86
N LEU A 35 8.21 15.23 1.09
CA LEU A 35 6.95 14.95 0.43
C LEU A 35 5.76 15.41 1.27
N ILE A 36 5.81 15.18 2.59
CA ILE A 36 4.74 15.49 3.51
C ILE A 36 5.33 16.05 4.79
N THR A 37 4.73 17.13 5.30
CA THR A 37 4.96 17.63 6.66
C THR A 37 3.61 17.79 7.31
N ALA A 38 3.36 17.05 8.37
CA ALA A 38 2.18 17.12 9.21
C ALA A 38 2.57 17.65 10.60
N LYS A 39 1.85 18.65 11.11
CA LYS A 39 2.04 19.22 12.43
C LYS A 39 0.72 19.26 13.17
N ASP A 40 0.65 18.50 14.25
CA ASP A 40 -0.46 18.43 15.19
C ASP A 40 -1.82 18.21 14.52
N ILE A 41 -1.82 17.40 13.44
CA ILE A 41 -3.04 17.10 12.69
C ILE A 41 -3.95 16.17 13.48
N ASN A 42 -5.26 16.44 13.39
CA ASN A 42 -6.30 15.54 13.86
C ASN A 42 -7.53 15.62 12.96
N PHE A 43 -8.44 14.67 13.12
CA PHE A 43 -9.66 14.57 12.33
C PHE A 43 -10.80 14.04 13.20
N GLY A 44 -12.03 14.42 12.91
CA GLY A 44 -13.22 13.87 13.53
C GLY A 44 -14.33 13.75 12.50
N TYR A 45 -15.19 12.76 12.66
CA TYR A 45 -16.38 12.63 11.84
C TYR A 45 -17.52 13.40 12.48
N HIS A 46 -18.20 14.25 11.71
CA HIS A 46 -19.47 14.83 12.15
C HIS A 46 -20.52 13.72 12.14
N TYR A 47 -21.04 13.39 13.30
CA TYR A 47 -22.24 12.58 13.39
C TYR A 47 -23.43 13.55 13.17
N ALA A 48 -24.03 13.51 11.97
CA ALA A 48 -25.36 14.07 11.83
C ALA A 48 -26.31 13.18 12.64
N PRO A 49 -27.00 13.68 13.68
CA PRO A 49 -28.06 12.90 14.33
C PRO A 49 -29.11 12.59 13.28
N ASN A 50 -29.53 11.32 13.21
CA ASN A 50 -30.62 10.89 12.35
C ASN A 50 -31.83 11.80 12.60
N ASP A 51 -32.38 12.40 11.53
CA ASP A 51 -33.59 13.19 11.53
C ASP A 51 -34.80 12.33 11.94
N SER A 52 -35.00 12.19 13.23
CA SER A 52 -36.28 11.83 13.82
C SER A 52 -36.27 12.32 15.27
N ASP A 53 -36.40 13.59 15.46
CA ASP A 53 -37.11 14.32 16.53
C ASP A 53 -36.49 15.69 16.75
N SER A 54 -37.39 16.65 16.61
CA SER A 54 -37.27 18.05 17.04
C SER A 54 -36.83 19.09 15.98
N GLN A 55 -37.87 19.74 15.43
CA GLN A 55 -37.83 21.09 14.92
C GLN A 55 -37.32 22.02 16.02
N SER A 56 -36.16 22.62 15.81
CA SER A 56 -35.82 23.89 16.42
C SER A 56 -34.92 24.64 15.44
N ASP A 57 -35.45 25.76 14.93
CA ASP A 57 -34.78 26.76 14.16
C ASP A 57 -33.59 27.32 14.95
N ASN A 58 -32.38 26.89 14.64
CA ASN A 58 -31.14 27.55 15.05
C ASN A 58 -30.20 27.62 13.86
N GLU A 59 -29.79 28.86 13.54
CA GLU A 59 -28.83 29.18 12.50
C GLU A 59 -27.51 28.36 12.62
N PRO A 60 -26.83 28.07 11.49
CA PRO A 60 -25.55 27.34 11.54
C PRO A 60 -24.50 28.24 12.20
N SER A 61 -24.16 27.95 13.44
CA SER A 61 -23.03 28.56 14.13
C SER A 61 -21.70 28.03 13.53
N GLU A 62 -20.85 28.97 13.12
CA GLU A 62 -19.54 28.78 12.46
C GLU A 62 -18.46 28.04 13.32
N ASN A 63 -18.80 27.37 14.42
CA ASN A 63 -17.85 26.74 15.35
C ASN A 63 -18.21 25.28 15.66
N ASN A 64 -18.63 24.47 14.65
CA ASN A 64 -18.80 23.04 14.87
C ASN A 64 -17.47 22.30 14.72
N LEU A 65 -16.61 22.39 15.72
CA LEU A 65 -15.58 21.38 15.93
C LEU A 65 -16.28 20.03 16.16
N PRO A 66 -15.78 18.91 15.60
CA PRO A 66 -16.37 17.60 15.82
C PRO A 66 -16.40 17.30 17.32
N GLU A 67 -17.50 16.76 17.81
CA GLU A 67 -17.66 16.43 19.24
C GLU A 67 -16.58 15.47 19.75
N GLN A 68 -15.96 14.69 18.85
CA GLN A 68 -14.88 13.78 19.20
C GLN A 68 -13.82 13.70 18.09
N LEU A 69 -12.60 14.10 18.42
CA LEU A 69 -11.43 13.91 17.57
C LEU A 69 -11.03 12.42 17.56
N LEU A 70 -10.56 11.97 16.41
CA LEU A 70 -10.25 10.55 16.16
C LEU A 70 -9.03 10.06 16.96
N TRP A 71 -8.01 10.93 17.10
CA TRP A 71 -6.79 10.58 17.81
C TRP A 71 -6.68 11.35 19.12
N GLN A 72 -6.42 10.64 20.21
CA GLN A 72 -6.21 11.26 21.54
C GLN A 72 -5.01 12.19 21.51
N THR A 73 -3.96 11.82 20.81
CA THR A 73 -2.76 12.63 20.60
C THR A 73 -2.70 13.06 19.15
N PRO A 74 -2.64 14.38 18.85
CA PRO A 74 -2.47 14.88 17.50
C PRO A 74 -1.22 14.29 16.82
N VAL A 75 -1.30 14.02 15.53
CA VAL A 75 -0.25 13.33 14.77
C VAL A 75 0.68 14.34 14.13
N SER A 76 1.98 14.21 14.38
CA SER A 76 3.02 15.03 13.76
C SER A 76 4.11 14.16 13.16
N PHE A 77 4.44 14.35 11.88
CA PHE A 77 5.50 13.61 11.19
C PHE A 77 6.01 14.36 9.97
N GLN A 78 7.16 13.97 9.49
CA GLN A 78 7.70 14.37 8.21
C GLN A 78 8.08 13.13 7.41
N LEU A 79 7.69 13.09 6.12
CA LEU A 79 8.02 12.01 5.19
C LEU A 79 8.79 12.57 4.01
N LYS A 80 9.94 11.99 3.73
CA LYS A 80 10.81 12.36 2.60
C LYS A 80 10.80 11.28 1.54
N SER A 81 11.22 11.64 0.34
CA SER A 81 11.42 10.69 -0.75
C SER A 81 12.46 9.64 -0.38
N GLY A 82 12.07 8.37 -0.46
CA GLY A 82 12.87 7.21 -0.05
C GLY A 82 12.61 6.71 1.38
N ASP A 83 11.90 7.48 2.21
CA ASP A 83 11.57 7.05 3.59
C ASP A 83 10.61 5.86 3.60
N ARG A 84 10.67 5.07 4.67
CA ARG A 84 9.81 3.92 4.92
C ARG A 84 9.08 4.06 6.24
N LEU A 85 7.77 4.28 6.15
CA LEU A 85 6.89 4.57 7.27
C LEU A 85 5.95 3.40 7.55
N HIS A 86 5.86 2.97 8.79
CA HIS A 86 4.85 2.04 9.29
C HIS A 86 3.80 2.80 10.11
N ILE A 87 2.52 2.58 9.79
CA ILE A 87 1.39 3.10 10.56
C ILE A 87 0.79 1.93 11.34
N GLU A 88 0.89 2.00 12.66
CA GLU A 88 0.36 1.02 13.61
C GLU A 88 -0.91 1.54 14.29
N GLY A 89 -1.79 0.64 14.70
CA GLY A 89 -2.98 0.94 15.48
C GLY A 89 -4.01 -0.17 15.39
N THR A 90 -4.92 -0.20 16.35
CA THR A 90 -6.04 -1.16 16.38
C THR A 90 -7.01 -0.92 15.22
N ASN A 91 -7.91 -1.87 14.97
CA ASN A 91 -8.99 -1.63 14.01
C ASN A 91 -9.86 -0.47 14.49
N GLY A 92 -10.17 0.46 13.59
CA GLY A 92 -10.90 1.68 13.93
C GLY A 92 -10.05 2.84 14.45
N SER A 93 -8.72 2.68 14.67
CA SER A 93 -7.85 3.77 15.15
C SER A 93 -7.60 4.90 14.13
N GLY A 94 -8.21 4.85 12.96
CA GLY A 94 -8.09 5.92 11.96
C GLY A 94 -6.94 5.78 10.98
N LYS A 95 -6.33 4.59 10.82
CA LYS A 95 -5.26 4.34 9.84
C LYS A 95 -5.66 4.74 8.42
N THR A 96 -6.83 4.28 7.97
CA THR A 96 -7.36 4.63 6.65
C THR A 96 -7.67 6.12 6.52
N THR A 97 -8.13 6.77 7.59
CA THR A 97 -8.35 8.23 7.62
C THR A 97 -7.03 8.98 7.46
N LEU A 98 -5.98 8.56 8.17
CA LEU A 98 -4.65 9.14 8.02
C LEU A 98 -4.12 8.96 6.58
N LEU A 99 -4.32 7.79 5.96
CA LEU A 99 -3.94 7.57 4.55
C LEU A 99 -4.72 8.50 3.61
N LYS A 100 -6.02 8.72 3.82
CA LYS A 100 -6.81 9.67 3.02
C LYS A 100 -6.33 11.11 3.19
N ILE A 101 -5.87 11.49 4.37
CA ILE A 101 -5.27 12.81 4.61
C ILE A 101 -3.91 12.90 3.88
N ILE A 102 -3.05 11.90 4.01
CA ILE A 102 -1.77 11.80 3.32
C ILE A 102 -1.93 11.89 1.80
N THR A 103 -2.92 11.22 1.23
CA THR A 103 -3.20 11.23 -0.21
C THR A 103 -3.94 12.48 -0.69
N GLY A 104 -4.40 13.35 0.22
CA GLY A 104 -5.12 14.58 -0.09
C GLY A 104 -6.60 14.39 -0.40
N GLN A 105 -7.15 13.21 -0.12
CA GLN A 105 -8.59 12.92 -0.24
C GLN A 105 -9.40 13.54 0.90
N LEU A 106 -8.77 13.76 2.05
CA LEU A 106 -9.34 14.46 3.21
C LEU A 106 -8.38 15.55 3.67
N GLN A 107 -8.95 16.62 4.25
CA GLN A 107 -8.18 17.66 4.91
C GLN A 107 -8.23 17.44 6.43
N PRO A 108 -7.12 17.64 7.16
CA PRO A 108 -7.16 17.59 8.61
C PRO A 108 -8.05 18.73 9.14
N GLN A 109 -8.77 18.47 10.23
CA GLN A 109 -9.62 19.48 10.85
C GLN A 109 -8.83 20.38 11.81
N THR A 110 -7.76 19.85 12.38
CA THR A 110 -6.82 20.62 13.21
C THR A 110 -5.40 20.41 12.74
N GLY A 111 -4.51 21.32 13.10
CA GLY A 111 -3.10 21.27 12.70
C GLY A 111 -2.86 21.74 11.27
N THR A 112 -1.71 21.44 10.74
CA THR A 112 -1.32 21.84 9.38
C THR A 112 -0.72 20.67 8.63
N LEU A 113 -1.10 20.51 7.36
CA LEU A 113 -0.55 19.54 6.43
C LEU A 113 0.01 20.26 5.20
N THR A 114 1.30 20.09 4.96
CA THR A 114 1.93 20.50 3.70
C THR A 114 2.29 19.25 2.90
N ARG A 115 1.87 19.23 1.64
CA ARG A 115 2.08 18.12 0.72
C ARG A 115 2.74 18.63 -0.56
N ALA A 116 3.83 17.99 -0.97
CA ALA A 116 4.40 18.17 -2.30
C ALA A 116 3.58 17.41 -3.35
N ASP A 117 3.85 17.68 -4.61
CA ASP A 117 3.31 16.87 -5.70
C ASP A 117 4.13 15.59 -5.86
N PHE A 118 3.45 14.43 -5.84
CA PHE A 118 4.03 13.10 -6.03
C PHE A 118 2.97 12.12 -6.55
N SER A 119 3.42 11.14 -7.31
CA SER A 119 2.59 10.03 -7.76
C SER A 119 2.60 8.90 -6.73
N TYR A 120 1.47 8.24 -6.52
CA TYR A 120 1.40 7.11 -5.61
C TYR A 120 0.55 5.97 -6.17
N VAL A 121 0.83 4.76 -5.71
CA VAL A 121 -0.02 3.58 -5.92
C VAL A 121 -0.49 3.08 -4.56
N TYR A 122 -1.80 2.96 -4.40
CA TYR A 122 -2.43 2.41 -3.22
C TYR A 122 -2.84 0.96 -3.49
N LEU A 123 -2.22 0.04 -2.77
CA LEU A 123 -2.50 -1.38 -2.83
C LEU A 123 -3.20 -1.82 -1.55
N ASN A 124 -4.45 -2.15 -1.68
CA ASN A 124 -5.32 -2.70 -0.64
C ASN A 124 -5.86 -4.08 -1.06
N GLN A 125 -6.72 -4.66 -0.25
CA GLN A 125 -7.34 -5.96 -0.51
C GLN A 125 -8.33 -5.97 -1.70
N GLU A 126 -8.72 -4.81 -2.21
CA GLU A 126 -9.66 -4.71 -3.35
C GLU A 126 -8.97 -4.91 -4.71
N TYR A 127 -7.63 -4.83 -4.74
CA TYR A 127 -6.82 -5.00 -5.96
C TYR A 127 -7.34 -4.18 -7.16
N SER A 128 -7.71 -2.92 -6.94
CA SER A 128 -8.42 -2.05 -7.90
C SER A 128 -7.70 -1.86 -9.25
N ILE A 129 -6.41 -2.16 -9.32
CA ILE A 129 -5.64 -2.10 -10.58
C ILE A 129 -5.85 -3.34 -11.47
N ILE A 130 -6.49 -4.41 -10.96
CA ILE A 130 -6.74 -5.64 -11.70
C ILE A 130 -8.16 -5.61 -12.26
N ASP A 131 -8.28 -5.74 -13.58
CA ASP A 131 -9.57 -5.90 -14.25
C ASP A 131 -9.94 -7.39 -14.29
N ASP A 132 -10.99 -7.76 -13.56
CA ASP A 132 -11.48 -9.14 -13.48
C ASP A 132 -11.94 -9.72 -14.83
N ARG A 133 -12.15 -8.89 -15.85
CA ARG A 133 -12.56 -9.30 -17.20
C ARG A 133 -11.40 -9.83 -18.04
N ASN A 134 -10.18 -9.39 -17.73
CA ASN A 134 -8.98 -9.78 -18.45
C ASN A 134 -8.49 -11.18 -18.02
N SER A 135 -7.74 -11.83 -18.91
CA SER A 135 -6.81 -12.89 -18.53
C SER A 135 -5.55 -12.29 -17.91
N VAL A 136 -4.74 -13.14 -17.25
CA VAL A 136 -3.45 -12.74 -16.67
C VAL A 136 -2.56 -12.04 -17.72
N LEU A 137 -2.48 -12.60 -18.91
CA LEU A 137 -1.65 -12.06 -19.98
C LEU A 137 -2.21 -10.74 -20.53
N GLU A 138 -3.51 -10.64 -20.78
CA GLU A 138 -4.17 -9.41 -21.22
C GLU A 138 -4.01 -8.28 -20.19
N GLN A 139 -4.16 -8.60 -18.90
CA GLN A 139 -3.96 -7.65 -17.83
C GLN A 139 -2.56 -7.04 -17.86
N VAL A 140 -1.55 -7.86 -18.05
CA VAL A 140 -0.15 -7.42 -18.09
C VAL A 140 0.12 -6.61 -19.38
N TYR A 141 -0.43 -7.00 -20.52
CA TYR A 141 -0.31 -6.23 -21.76
C TYR A 141 -0.96 -4.85 -21.66
N ALA A 142 -2.08 -4.72 -20.94
CA ALA A 142 -2.71 -3.42 -20.69
C ALA A 142 -1.80 -2.42 -19.94
N PHE A 143 -0.80 -2.92 -19.20
CA PHE A 143 0.19 -2.10 -18.49
C PHE A 143 1.52 -1.95 -19.26
N ASN A 144 1.67 -2.55 -20.43
CA ASN A 144 2.92 -2.51 -21.20
C ASN A 144 3.11 -1.18 -21.95
N ASN A 145 3.19 -0.08 -21.23
CA ASN A 145 3.45 1.25 -21.80
C ASN A 145 4.89 1.43 -22.30
N ARG A 146 5.80 0.50 -21.93
CA ARG A 146 7.20 0.48 -22.36
C ARG A 146 7.43 -0.21 -23.68
N ASN A 147 6.39 -0.82 -24.26
CA ASN A 147 6.51 -1.70 -25.45
C ASN A 147 7.55 -2.80 -25.26
N LEU A 148 7.59 -3.39 -24.05
CA LEU A 148 8.45 -4.54 -23.79
C LEU A 148 8.11 -5.66 -24.76
N PRO A 149 9.10 -6.36 -25.32
CA PRO A 149 8.86 -7.51 -26.16
C PRO A 149 8.22 -8.65 -25.35
N GLU A 150 7.44 -9.47 -26.03
CA GLU A 150 6.66 -10.53 -25.39
C GLU A 150 7.50 -11.48 -24.51
N HIS A 151 8.72 -11.79 -24.93
CA HIS A 151 9.60 -12.67 -24.15
C HIS A 151 10.00 -12.07 -22.80
N GLU A 152 10.19 -10.75 -22.70
CA GLU A 152 10.50 -10.07 -21.43
C GLU A 152 9.29 -10.09 -20.49
N ILE A 153 8.08 -9.84 -21.02
CA ILE A 153 6.83 -9.93 -20.27
C ILE A 153 6.67 -11.35 -19.70
N LYS A 154 6.91 -12.38 -20.50
CA LYS A 154 6.84 -13.77 -20.10
C LYS A 154 7.88 -14.11 -18.99
N ILE A 155 9.08 -13.55 -19.07
CA ILE A 155 10.10 -13.68 -18.02
C ILE A 155 9.61 -13.04 -16.72
N ILE A 156 9.04 -11.83 -16.77
CA ILE A 156 8.51 -11.15 -15.60
C ILE A 156 7.35 -11.94 -14.99
N LEU A 157 6.38 -12.39 -15.80
CA LEU A 157 5.28 -13.24 -15.34
C LEU A 157 5.77 -14.49 -14.59
N ASN A 158 6.74 -15.20 -15.15
CA ASN A 158 7.32 -16.37 -14.49
C ASN A 158 7.99 -16.03 -13.15
N ARG A 159 8.66 -14.87 -13.03
CA ARG A 159 9.25 -14.40 -11.76
C ARG A 159 8.18 -14.16 -10.69
N TYR A 160 6.99 -13.72 -11.09
CA TYR A 160 5.84 -13.53 -10.20
C TYR A 160 4.98 -14.79 -10.07
N LEU A 161 5.53 -15.98 -10.42
CA LEU A 161 4.88 -17.29 -10.33
C LEU A 161 3.61 -17.41 -11.18
N PHE A 162 3.62 -16.85 -12.39
CA PHE A 162 2.61 -17.10 -13.41
C PHE A 162 3.25 -17.90 -14.56
N PRO A 163 3.23 -19.25 -14.48
CA PRO A 163 3.72 -20.11 -15.56
C PRO A 163 2.80 -20.00 -16.79
N ALA A 164 3.28 -20.48 -17.93
CA ALA A 164 2.56 -20.40 -19.20
C ALA A 164 1.15 -21.02 -19.14
N SER A 165 0.93 -22.02 -18.31
CA SER A 165 -0.37 -22.65 -18.09
C SER A 165 -1.43 -21.73 -17.44
N GLU A 166 -1.00 -20.63 -16.84
CA GLU A 166 -1.89 -19.70 -16.13
C GLU A 166 -2.14 -18.40 -16.88
N TRP A 167 -1.47 -18.17 -18.01
CA TRP A 167 -1.57 -16.89 -18.71
C TRP A 167 -2.97 -16.60 -19.26
N ASP A 168 -3.72 -17.63 -19.65
CA ASP A 168 -5.10 -17.51 -20.13
C ASP A 168 -6.14 -17.57 -18.99
N LYS A 169 -5.68 -17.74 -17.73
CA LYS A 169 -6.56 -17.75 -16.56
C LYS A 169 -7.18 -16.39 -16.35
N SER A 170 -8.51 -16.32 -16.23
CA SER A 170 -9.21 -15.05 -15.94
C SER A 170 -8.79 -14.50 -14.58
N CYS A 171 -8.54 -13.20 -14.50
CA CYS A 171 -8.18 -12.48 -13.27
C CYS A 171 -9.25 -12.64 -12.18
N ARG A 172 -10.51 -12.83 -12.56
CA ARG A 172 -11.61 -13.11 -11.62
C ARG A 172 -11.40 -14.40 -10.81
N LYS A 173 -10.67 -15.38 -11.37
CA LYS A 173 -10.43 -16.69 -10.73
C LYS A 173 -9.16 -16.71 -9.90
N LEU A 174 -8.44 -15.60 -9.83
CA LEU A 174 -7.22 -15.50 -9.06
C LEU A 174 -7.55 -15.38 -7.57
N SER A 175 -6.74 -16.04 -6.75
CA SER A 175 -6.72 -15.82 -5.30
C SER A 175 -6.22 -14.41 -4.97
N GLY A 176 -6.42 -13.93 -3.73
CA GLY A 176 -5.90 -12.64 -3.30
C GLY A 176 -4.38 -12.52 -3.47
N GLY A 177 -3.63 -13.58 -3.14
CA GLY A 177 -2.18 -13.62 -3.33
C GLY A 177 -1.76 -13.56 -4.79
N GLU A 178 -2.47 -14.28 -5.68
CA GLU A 178 -2.24 -14.20 -7.11
C GLU A 178 -2.54 -12.81 -7.66
N LYS A 179 -3.66 -12.18 -7.25
CA LYS A 179 -4.00 -10.80 -7.63
C LYS A 179 -2.93 -9.81 -7.18
N MET A 180 -2.43 -9.93 -5.94
CA MET A 180 -1.37 -9.07 -5.43
C MET A 180 -0.07 -9.23 -6.26
N ARG A 181 0.35 -10.47 -6.53
CA ARG A 181 1.52 -10.74 -7.39
C ARG A 181 1.33 -10.19 -8.81
N LEU A 182 0.13 -10.33 -9.38
CA LEU A 182 -0.17 -9.79 -10.70
C LEU A 182 -0.16 -8.25 -10.70
N ALA A 183 -0.66 -7.62 -9.64
CA ALA A 183 -0.61 -6.18 -9.47
C ALA A 183 0.84 -5.66 -9.49
N PHE A 184 1.73 -6.27 -8.73
CA PHE A 184 3.16 -5.92 -8.77
C PHE A 184 3.79 -6.21 -10.13
N CYS A 185 3.43 -7.32 -10.78
CA CYS A 185 3.88 -7.63 -12.13
C CYS A 185 3.49 -6.53 -13.13
N CYS A 186 2.25 -6.06 -13.10
CA CYS A 186 1.76 -4.96 -13.93
C CYS A 186 2.54 -3.66 -13.67
N LEU A 187 2.79 -3.31 -12.41
CA LEU A 187 3.55 -2.12 -12.04
C LEU A 187 5.01 -2.19 -12.50
N MET A 188 5.63 -3.38 -12.45
CA MET A 188 6.98 -3.61 -12.97
C MET A 188 7.08 -3.40 -14.48
N ILE A 189 6.04 -3.77 -15.22
CA ILE A 189 5.99 -3.65 -16.69
C ILE A 189 5.64 -2.23 -17.11
N SER A 190 4.86 -1.52 -16.30
CA SER A 190 4.49 -0.13 -16.54
C SER A 190 5.74 0.77 -16.61
N ASN A 191 5.68 1.82 -17.42
CA ASN A 191 6.73 2.85 -17.47
C ASN A 191 6.68 3.83 -16.29
N ASN A 192 5.61 3.78 -15.51
CA ASN A 192 5.35 4.72 -14.42
C ASN A 192 5.64 4.05 -13.08
N THR A 193 6.88 4.12 -12.64
CA THR A 193 7.21 3.79 -11.25
C THR A 193 6.66 4.89 -10.36
N PRO A 194 5.76 4.62 -9.41
CA PRO A 194 5.22 5.64 -8.52
C PRO A 194 6.34 6.19 -7.63
N ASP A 195 6.18 7.40 -7.12
CA ASP A 195 7.08 7.98 -6.13
C ASP A 195 6.85 7.37 -4.74
N MET A 196 5.64 6.83 -4.51
CA MET A 196 5.24 6.24 -3.24
C MET A 196 4.36 5.01 -3.41
N PHE A 197 4.67 3.94 -2.68
CA PHE A 197 3.74 2.84 -2.44
C PHE A 197 3.04 3.02 -1.10
N ILE A 198 1.72 2.86 -1.12
CA ILE A 198 0.88 2.77 0.07
C ILE A 198 0.32 1.35 0.12
N LEU A 199 0.71 0.59 1.13
CA LEU A 199 0.41 -0.82 1.30
C LEU A 199 -0.50 -1.00 2.51
N ASP A 200 -1.75 -1.37 2.29
CA ASP A 200 -2.74 -1.56 3.36
C ASP A 200 -3.04 -3.06 3.52
N GLU A 201 -2.43 -3.66 4.55
CA GLU A 201 -2.47 -5.09 4.87
C GLU A 201 -2.09 -5.99 3.66
N PRO A 202 -0.94 -5.75 3.01
CA PRO A 202 -0.59 -6.41 1.75
C PRO A 202 -0.29 -7.90 1.89
N THR A 203 -0.10 -8.39 3.10
CA THR A 203 0.25 -9.80 3.40
C THR A 203 -0.95 -10.62 3.87
N ASN A 204 -2.12 -9.99 4.06
CA ASN A 204 -3.30 -10.70 4.54
C ASN A 204 -3.78 -11.74 3.52
N ASN A 205 -4.07 -12.95 4.03
CA ASN A 205 -4.58 -14.08 3.24
C ASN A 205 -3.63 -14.53 2.10
N LEU A 206 -2.33 -14.22 2.20
CA LEU A 206 -1.34 -14.65 1.23
C LEU A 206 -0.62 -15.94 1.67
N ASP A 207 -0.24 -16.75 0.69
CA ASP A 207 0.69 -17.86 0.89
C ASP A 207 2.12 -17.33 1.10
N ILE A 208 2.97 -18.18 1.68
CA ILE A 208 4.36 -17.81 2.04
C ILE A 208 5.15 -17.35 0.82
N GLN A 209 4.98 -18.00 -0.33
CA GLN A 209 5.72 -17.66 -1.56
C GLN A 209 5.32 -16.28 -2.07
N SER A 210 4.02 -15.94 -2.03
CA SER A 210 3.52 -14.61 -2.37
C SER A 210 4.09 -13.54 -1.44
N ILE A 211 4.12 -13.80 -0.12
CA ILE A 211 4.71 -12.88 0.86
C ILE A 211 6.19 -12.63 0.56
N ASP A 212 6.96 -13.67 0.27
CA ASP A 212 8.39 -13.56 -0.02
C ASP A 212 8.66 -12.72 -1.29
N ILE A 213 7.88 -12.93 -2.35
CA ILE A 213 8.00 -12.18 -3.61
C ILE A 213 7.68 -10.70 -3.38
N ILE A 214 6.56 -10.40 -2.70
CA ILE A 214 6.13 -9.03 -2.43
C ILE A 214 7.14 -8.34 -1.54
N THR A 215 7.61 -9.01 -0.49
CA THR A 215 8.62 -8.50 0.43
C THR A 215 9.92 -8.16 -0.31
N ALA A 216 10.42 -9.07 -1.16
CA ALA A 216 11.59 -8.83 -1.97
C ALA A 216 11.40 -7.67 -2.96
N THR A 217 10.22 -7.56 -3.56
CA THR A 217 9.87 -6.48 -4.48
C THR A 217 9.90 -5.12 -3.78
N ILE A 218 9.24 -5.00 -2.63
CA ILE A 218 9.20 -3.74 -1.86
C ILE A 218 10.56 -3.41 -1.26
N ARG A 219 11.33 -4.39 -0.77
CA ARG A 219 12.68 -4.16 -0.25
C ARG A 219 13.61 -3.52 -1.29
N ASN A 220 13.50 -3.95 -2.54
CA ASN A 220 14.34 -3.44 -3.64
C ASN A 220 13.82 -2.13 -4.25
N TYR A 221 12.60 -1.71 -3.92
CA TYR A 221 12.06 -0.44 -4.36
C TYR A 221 12.74 0.72 -3.64
N THR A 222 13.19 1.73 -4.39
CA THR A 222 13.96 2.86 -3.87
C THR A 222 13.12 4.09 -3.55
N GLY A 223 11.84 4.11 -3.93
CA GLY A 223 10.90 5.17 -3.58
C GLY A 223 10.36 5.05 -2.16
N THR A 224 9.44 5.93 -1.83
CA THR A 224 8.81 6.00 -0.50
C THR A 224 7.83 4.86 -0.28
N VAL A 225 7.80 4.30 0.91
CA VAL A 225 6.84 3.26 1.28
C VAL A 225 6.10 3.65 2.54
N ILE A 226 4.77 3.60 2.50
CA ILE A 226 3.91 3.62 3.68
C ILE A 226 3.28 2.25 3.80
N ALA A 227 3.44 1.57 4.94
CA ALA A 227 2.87 0.26 5.18
C ALA A 227 1.97 0.26 6.42
N ILE A 228 0.81 -0.35 6.28
CA ILE A 228 -0.04 -0.80 7.37
C ILE A 228 0.02 -2.32 7.32
N SER A 229 0.52 -2.99 8.34
CA SER A 229 0.54 -4.45 8.41
C SER A 229 0.75 -4.94 9.83
N HIS A 230 0.13 -6.05 10.15
CA HIS A 230 0.36 -6.79 11.39
C HIS A 230 1.44 -7.88 11.25
N ASP A 231 2.00 -8.05 10.05
CA ASP A 231 3.07 -9.03 9.79
C ASP A 231 4.44 -8.45 10.15
N ASN A 232 4.95 -8.82 11.32
CA ASN A 232 6.25 -8.38 11.81
C ASN A 232 7.43 -8.82 10.93
N TYR A 233 7.29 -9.96 10.20
CA TYR A 233 8.33 -10.40 9.26
C TYR A 233 8.39 -9.44 8.09
N PHE A 234 7.25 -9.17 7.45
CA PHE A 234 7.15 -8.24 6.34
C PHE A 234 7.69 -6.85 6.71
N ILE A 235 7.20 -6.26 7.81
CA ILE A 235 7.61 -4.93 8.29
C ILE A 235 9.13 -4.84 8.52
N ARG A 236 9.73 -5.86 9.12
CA ARG A 236 11.18 -5.90 9.35
C ARG A 236 11.95 -5.98 8.03
N GLU A 237 11.54 -6.87 7.12
CA GLU A 237 12.28 -7.14 5.89
C GLU A 237 12.19 -6.00 4.86
N ILE A 238 11.11 -5.21 4.87
CA ILE A 238 11.00 -4.04 4.00
C ILE A 238 11.79 -2.82 4.51
N GLY A 239 12.45 -2.89 5.67
CA GLY A 239 13.35 -1.87 6.16
C GLY A 239 12.67 -0.61 6.68
N ILE A 240 11.61 -0.74 7.49
CA ILE A 240 10.91 0.40 8.11
C ILE A 240 11.85 1.22 9.00
N GLU A 241 11.87 2.53 8.80
CA GLU A 241 12.70 3.50 9.54
C GLU A 241 11.88 4.36 10.49
N GLN A 242 10.62 4.62 10.17
CA GLN A 242 9.73 5.47 10.95
C GLN A 242 8.46 4.73 11.31
N ARG A 243 7.88 5.06 12.49
CA ARG A 243 6.61 4.50 12.96
C ARG A 243 5.69 5.58 13.49
N ILE A 244 4.41 5.46 13.16
CA ILE A 244 3.31 6.24 13.76
C ILE A 244 2.39 5.25 14.44
N VAL A 245 2.13 5.44 15.73
CA VAL A 245 1.17 4.64 16.49
C VAL A 245 -0.07 5.48 16.73
N LEU A 246 -1.20 5.01 16.23
CA LEU A 246 -2.51 5.66 16.39
C LEU A 246 -3.27 5.02 17.55
N SER A 247 -3.72 5.84 18.48
CA SER A 247 -4.46 5.43 19.69
C SER A 247 -5.74 6.26 19.86
#